data_20da882dd9a0a56f9f577095e46adfad
#
_entry.id   20da882dd9a0a56f9f577095e46adfad
#
_cell.length_a   1.000
_cell.length_b   1.000
_cell.length_c   1.000
_cell.angle_alpha   90.00
_cell.angle_beta   90.00
_cell.angle_gamma   90.00
#
_symmetry.space_group_name_H-M   'P 1'
#
loop_
_entity.id
_entity.type
_entity.pdbx_description
1 polymer ?
#
loop_
_entity_poly.entity_id
_entity_poly.type
_entity_poly.pdbx_seq_one_letter_code
_entity_poly.pdbx_strand_id
1 'polypeptide(L)'
;ASDVYKRQTEYALIDLNFLGICDLLILRGDKAKHENRFIAASGGYEHAIELEQQVNRFNEGYFIDGTRMDLVSTRQFSYGVAGYPEKHDESPNPDEDMKWLKAKVDAGADYIVTQMFFDNEKFFSFVDRCRAAGITVPIVPGLKPISKASQLTLLPRVFHVDIPDMLVREIVKCKDDSQVKQVGIDWCTAQSLELKAKGVPSIHYYSLMAVDSVYQVAKSVY
;
A
#
# COMPACT_ATOMS: atom_id res chain seq x y z
N ALA A 1 -3.08 -9.11 -8.34
CA ALA A 1 -3.86 -9.33 -9.58
C ALA A 1 -3.34 -8.50 -10.76
N SER A 2 -2.48 -7.53 -10.49
CA SER A 2 -2.01 -6.53 -11.47
C SER A 2 -0.88 -6.99 -12.39
N ASP A 3 -0.26 -8.10 -12.11
CA ASP A 3 0.92 -8.66 -12.80
C ASP A 3 0.57 -9.73 -13.86
N VAL A 4 -0.71 -10.03 -14.00
CA VAL A 4 -1.19 -10.95 -15.02
C VAL A 4 -1.42 -10.18 -16.31
N TYR A 5 -1.37 -10.84 -17.44
CA TYR A 5 -1.47 -10.32 -18.82
C TYR A 5 -2.32 -9.05 -18.99
N LYS A 6 -1.83 -8.08 -19.72
CA LYS A 6 -2.48 -6.77 -19.99
C LYS A 6 -3.95 -6.87 -20.39
N ARG A 7 -4.34 -7.89 -21.17
CA ARG A 7 -5.76 -8.12 -21.50
C ARG A 7 -6.60 -8.60 -20.34
N GLN A 8 -6.04 -9.40 -19.42
CA GLN A 8 -6.79 -9.80 -18.21
C GLN A 8 -7.04 -8.60 -17.30
N THR A 9 -6.08 -7.69 -17.21
CA THR A 9 -6.26 -6.42 -16.49
C THR A 9 -7.36 -5.57 -17.15
N GLU A 10 -7.40 -5.50 -18.47
CA GLU A 10 -8.46 -4.79 -19.19
C GLU A 10 -9.84 -5.40 -18.90
N TYR A 11 -9.97 -6.73 -18.94
CA TYR A 11 -11.23 -7.38 -18.56
C TYR A 11 -11.62 -7.09 -17.13
N ALA A 12 -10.66 -7.09 -16.20
CA ALA A 12 -10.92 -6.73 -14.82
C ALA A 12 -11.40 -5.27 -14.70
N LEU A 13 -10.84 -4.32 -15.45
CA LEU A 13 -11.31 -2.93 -15.47
C LEU A 13 -12.73 -2.82 -16.01
N ILE A 14 -13.06 -3.56 -17.09
CA ILE A 14 -14.42 -3.60 -17.64
C ILE A 14 -15.40 -4.13 -16.59
N ASP A 15 -15.08 -5.26 -15.95
CA ASP A 15 -15.95 -5.88 -14.94
C ASP A 15 -16.13 -4.97 -13.72
N LEU A 16 -15.06 -4.37 -13.20
CA LEU A 16 -15.12 -3.44 -12.06
C LEU A 16 -15.97 -2.22 -12.39
N ASN A 17 -15.78 -1.62 -13.57
CA ASN A 17 -16.56 -0.48 -14.02
C ASN A 17 -18.05 -0.84 -14.16
N PHE A 18 -18.36 -2.00 -14.75
CA PHE A 18 -19.73 -2.51 -14.86
C PHE A 18 -20.38 -2.72 -13.49
N LEU A 19 -19.64 -3.21 -12.50
CA LEU A 19 -20.09 -3.37 -11.12
C LEU A 19 -20.18 -2.04 -10.34
N GLY A 20 -19.77 -0.92 -10.93
CA GLY A 20 -19.77 0.38 -10.29
C GLY A 20 -18.63 0.59 -9.28
N ILE A 21 -17.60 -0.25 -9.31
CA ILE A 21 -16.39 -0.12 -8.51
C ILE A 21 -15.42 0.78 -9.26
N CYS A 22 -15.19 1.97 -8.77
CA CYS A 22 -14.38 2.99 -9.45
C CYS A 22 -13.12 3.39 -8.66
N ASP A 23 -12.97 2.97 -7.41
CA ASP A 23 -11.82 3.29 -6.58
C ASP A 23 -10.84 2.10 -6.56
N LEU A 24 -9.63 2.32 -7.03
CA LEU A 24 -8.61 1.28 -7.19
C LEU A 24 -7.39 1.56 -6.33
N LEU A 25 -6.69 0.51 -5.94
CA LEU A 25 -5.30 0.60 -5.47
C LEU A 25 -4.41 -0.14 -6.48
N ILE A 26 -3.59 0.61 -7.20
CA ILE A 26 -2.71 0.07 -8.23
C ILE A 26 -1.39 -0.37 -7.61
N LEU A 27 -1.12 -1.66 -7.73
CA LEU A 27 0.06 -2.29 -7.17
C LEU A 27 0.75 -3.15 -8.24
N ARG A 28 2.08 -3.24 -8.14
CA ARG A 28 2.83 -4.33 -8.76
C ARG A 28 2.77 -5.55 -7.84
N GLY A 29 2.68 -6.75 -8.38
CA GLY A 29 2.81 -7.99 -7.61
C GLY A 29 4.21 -8.16 -7.01
N ASP A 30 4.31 -8.97 -5.97
CA ASP A 30 5.58 -9.34 -5.36
C ASP A 30 6.31 -10.40 -6.21
N LYS A 31 7.64 -10.49 -6.01
CA LYS A 31 8.43 -11.57 -6.61
C LYS A 31 7.94 -12.94 -6.12
N ALA A 32 8.01 -13.96 -6.98
CA ALA A 32 7.70 -15.32 -6.59
C ALA A 32 8.69 -15.82 -5.51
N LYS A 33 8.24 -16.71 -4.63
CA LYS A 33 9.02 -17.18 -3.46
C LYS A 33 10.39 -17.78 -3.80
N HIS A 34 10.54 -18.29 -5.02
CA HIS A 34 11.78 -18.91 -5.53
C HIS A 34 12.63 -17.97 -6.37
N GLU A 35 12.19 -16.72 -6.57
CA GLU A 35 12.89 -15.74 -7.39
C GLU A 35 13.62 -14.72 -6.51
N ASN A 36 14.78 -14.25 -7.00
CA ASN A 36 15.58 -13.24 -6.31
C ASN A 36 15.10 -11.80 -6.60
N ARG A 37 14.36 -11.62 -7.70
CA ARG A 37 13.79 -10.34 -8.14
C ARG A 37 12.41 -10.57 -8.74
N PHE A 38 11.62 -9.51 -8.83
CA PHE A 38 10.38 -9.55 -9.59
C PHE A 38 10.67 -9.79 -11.08
N ILE A 39 9.93 -10.70 -11.68
CA ILE A 39 9.95 -10.97 -13.13
C ILE A 39 8.50 -10.89 -13.61
N ALA A 40 8.22 -9.93 -14.48
CA ALA A 40 6.89 -9.82 -15.06
C ALA A 40 6.55 -11.06 -15.89
N ALA A 41 5.30 -11.51 -15.82
CA ALA A 41 4.80 -12.54 -16.71
C ALA A 41 4.93 -12.05 -18.18
N SER A 42 5.10 -12.98 -19.12
CA SER A 42 5.19 -12.64 -20.54
C SER A 42 3.99 -11.79 -20.98
N GLY A 43 4.25 -10.57 -21.45
CA GLY A 43 3.21 -9.59 -21.79
C GLY A 43 2.61 -8.82 -20.60
N GLY A 44 3.13 -9.01 -19.38
CA GLY A 44 2.76 -8.25 -18.18
C GLY A 44 3.47 -6.90 -18.09
N TYR A 45 3.27 -6.23 -16.97
CA TYR A 45 3.93 -4.96 -16.63
C TYR A 45 5.08 -5.18 -15.65
N GLU A 46 6.18 -4.47 -15.87
CA GLU A 46 7.34 -4.50 -14.96
C GLU A 46 7.17 -3.54 -13.78
N HIS A 47 6.43 -2.44 -13.98
CA HIS A 47 6.21 -1.41 -12.97
C HIS A 47 4.72 -1.03 -12.85
N ALA A 48 4.30 -0.62 -11.66
CA ALA A 48 2.92 -0.18 -11.42
C ALA A 48 2.51 1.01 -12.31
N ILE A 49 3.42 1.90 -12.63
CA ILE A 49 3.16 3.06 -13.49
C ILE A 49 2.66 2.68 -14.90
N GLU A 50 3.07 1.53 -15.42
CA GLU A 50 2.58 1.04 -16.72
C GLU A 50 1.10 0.62 -16.64
N LEU A 51 0.69 0.08 -15.48
CA LEU A 51 -0.71 -0.23 -15.22
C LEU A 51 -1.53 1.06 -15.03
N GLU A 52 -0.98 2.07 -14.37
CA GLU A 52 -1.61 3.40 -14.25
C GLU A 52 -1.90 3.99 -15.63
N GLN A 53 -0.95 3.89 -16.56
CA GLN A 53 -1.14 4.33 -17.94
C GLN A 53 -2.27 3.57 -18.65
N GLN A 54 -2.42 2.27 -18.40
CA GLN A 54 -3.54 1.50 -18.92
C GLN A 54 -4.88 1.98 -18.34
N VAL A 55 -4.95 2.24 -17.05
CA VAL A 55 -6.16 2.76 -16.39
C VAL A 55 -6.52 4.14 -16.92
N ASN A 56 -5.53 5.01 -17.11
CA ASN A 56 -5.75 6.35 -17.67
C ASN A 56 -6.31 6.28 -19.11
N ARG A 57 -5.74 5.41 -19.95
CA ARG A 57 -6.26 5.19 -21.32
C ARG A 57 -7.68 4.62 -21.31
N PHE A 58 -7.97 3.72 -20.37
CA PHE A 58 -9.33 3.20 -20.20
C PHE A 58 -10.31 4.32 -19.82
N ASN A 59 -9.92 5.20 -18.91
CA ASN A 59 -10.71 6.39 -18.55
C ASN A 59 -10.94 7.35 -19.74
N GLU A 60 -9.96 7.44 -20.67
CA GLU A 60 -10.07 8.20 -21.91
C GLU A 60 -10.93 7.50 -22.97
N GLY A 61 -11.39 6.28 -22.72
CA GLY A 61 -12.22 5.48 -23.62
C GLY A 61 -11.47 4.70 -24.68
N TYR A 62 -10.27 4.21 -24.37
CA TYR A 62 -9.47 3.36 -25.24
C TYR A 62 -9.20 1.99 -24.64
N PHE A 63 -9.34 0.97 -25.46
CA PHE A 63 -8.84 -0.37 -25.15
C PHE A 63 -7.33 -0.45 -25.31
N ILE A 64 -6.73 -1.51 -24.76
CA ILE A 64 -5.29 -1.68 -24.76
C ILE A 64 -4.68 -1.79 -26.17
N ASP A 65 -5.46 -2.29 -27.13
CA ASP A 65 -5.06 -2.37 -28.55
C ASP A 65 -5.17 -1.03 -29.31
N GLY A 66 -5.63 0.03 -28.60
CA GLY A 66 -5.83 1.36 -29.17
C GLY A 66 -7.19 1.59 -29.80
N THR A 67 -8.06 0.59 -29.82
CA THR A 67 -9.44 0.73 -30.30
C THR A 67 -10.23 1.65 -29.36
N ARG A 68 -11.01 2.55 -29.91
CA ARG A 68 -11.89 3.43 -29.14
C ARG A 68 -13.15 2.69 -28.71
N MET A 69 -13.57 2.91 -27.47
CA MET A 69 -14.81 2.36 -26.93
C MET A 69 -16.02 3.08 -27.57
N ASP A 70 -17.04 2.33 -27.95
CA ASP A 70 -18.30 2.89 -28.46
C ASP A 70 -19.04 3.68 -27.37
N LEU A 71 -18.96 3.22 -26.13
CA LEU A 71 -19.53 3.88 -24.95
C LEU A 71 -18.43 4.05 -23.89
N VAL A 72 -18.11 5.28 -23.56
CA VAL A 72 -17.20 5.60 -22.46
C VAL A 72 -18.03 5.75 -21.19
N SER A 73 -17.64 5.07 -20.13
CA SER A 73 -18.30 5.21 -18.83
C SER A 73 -18.21 6.64 -18.32
N THR A 74 -19.31 7.15 -17.78
CA THR A 74 -19.33 8.44 -17.08
C THR A 74 -18.64 8.38 -15.72
N ARG A 75 -18.38 7.16 -15.21
CA ARG A 75 -17.64 6.90 -13.97
C ARG A 75 -16.22 6.49 -14.32
N GLN A 76 -15.30 7.42 -14.17
CA GLN A 76 -13.87 7.14 -14.34
C GLN A 76 -13.31 6.46 -13.10
N PHE A 77 -12.24 5.71 -13.28
CA PHE A 77 -11.46 5.16 -12.16
C PHE A 77 -10.67 6.29 -11.49
N SER A 78 -10.81 6.37 -10.17
CA SER A 78 -9.88 7.03 -9.26
C SER A 78 -8.93 5.97 -8.70
N TYR A 79 -7.65 6.29 -8.51
CA TYR A 79 -6.73 5.29 -8.01
C TYR A 79 -5.65 5.83 -7.08
N GLY A 80 -5.32 4.99 -6.09
CA GLY A 80 -4.17 5.17 -5.23
C GLY A 80 -2.99 4.31 -5.65
N VAL A 81 -1.82 4.66 -5.13
CA VAL A 81 -0.55 3.95 -5.34
C VAL A 81 0.16 3.66 -4.04
N ALA A 82 1.07 2.67 -4.05
CA ALA A 82 1.87 2.36 -2.87
C ALA A 82 3.00 3.38 -2.68
N GLY A 83 3.21 3.77 -1.40
CA GLY A 83 4.37 4.52 -0.92
C GLY A 83 5.10 3.74 0.20
N TYR A 84 6.37 4.04 0.45
CA TYR A 84 7.20 3.29 1.38
C TYR A 84 7.89 4.25 2.36
N PRO A 85 7.41 4.37 3.63
CA PRO A 85 8.03 5.25 4.62
C PRO A 85 9.51 4.94 4.85
N GLU A 86 9.89 3.67 4.77
CA GLU A 86 11.25 3.19 5.00
C GLU A 86 12.06 2.98 3.71
N LYS A 87 11.47 2.96 2.57
CA LYS A 87 12.00 2.70 1.22
C LYS A 87 11.53 1.34 0.66
N HIS A 88 11.25 1.29 -0.64
CA HIS A 88 11.06 0.03 -1.36
C HIS A 88 12.36 -0.78 -1.39
N ASP A 89 12.28 -2.11 -1.21
CA ASP A 89 13.45 -3.00 -1.15
C ASP A 89 14.31 -2.97 -2.43
N GLU A 90 13.68 -2.88 -3.60
CA GLU A 90 14.37 -2.81 -4.89
C GLU A 90 14.95 -1.42 -5.20
N SER A 91 14.55 -0.36 -4.49
CA SER A 91 15.12 0.97 -4.70
C SER A 91 16.51 1.05 -4.08
N PRO A 92 17.53 1.59 -4.79
CA PRO A 92 18.89 1.67 -4.27
C PRO A 92 19.00 2.63 -3.07
N ASN A 93 18.20 3.68 -3.04
CA ASN A 93 18.17 4.67 -1.96
C ASN A 93 16.79 5.35 -1.87
N PRO A 94 16.51 6.12 -0.79
CA PRO A 94 15.22 6.80 -0.62
C PRO A 94 14.91 7.86 -1.68
N ASP A 95 15.93 8.46 -2.29
CA ASP A 95 15.74 9.51 -3.30
C ASP A 95 15.24 8.91 -4.62
N GLU A 96 15.78 7.77 -5.02
CA GLU A 96 15.30 7.05 -6.20
C GLU A 96 13.87 6.51 -5.97
N ASP A 97 13.56 6.04 -4.75
CA ASP A 97 12.22 5.62 -4.40
C ASP A 97 11.22 6.78 -4.48
N MET A 98 11.63 7.97 -4.02
CA MET A 98 10.82 9.19 -4.10
C MET A 98 10.58 9.63 -5.55
N LYS A 99 11.54 9.47 -6.45
CA LYS A 99 11.36 9.76 -7.89
C LYS A 99 10.31 8.86 -8.52
N TRP A 100 10.33 7.56 -8.19
CA TRP A 100 9.31 6.62 -8.64
C TRP A 100 7.92 6.96 -8.08
N LEU A 101 7.84 7.32 -6.80
CA LEU A 101 6.58 7.75 -6.20
C LEU A 101 6.05 9.02 -6.85
N LYS A 102 6.92 10.00 -7.07
CA LYS A 102 6.56 11.25 -7.78
C LYS A 102 6.06 10.96 -9.19
N ALA A 103 6.73 10.09 -9.93
CA ALA A 103 6.31 9.71 -11.28
C ALA A 103 4.90 9.07 -11.29
N LYS A 104 4.59 8.22 -10.31
CA LYS A 104 3.24 7.63 -10.15
C LYS A 104 2.18 8.70 -9.86
N VAL A 105 2.48 9.65 -8.98
CA VAL A 105 1.55 10.76 -8.69
C VAL A 105 1.37 11.67 -9.91
N ASP A 106 2.45 11.97 -10.64
CA ASP A 106 2.39 12.78 -11.86
C ASP A 106 1.63 12.07 -13.00
N ALA A 107 1.60 10.75 -12.99
CA ALA A 107 0.80 9.94 -13.92
C ALA A 107 -0.70 9.99 -13.62
N GLY A 108 -1.12 10.49 -12.45
CA GLY A 108 -2.52 10.73 -12.13
C GLY A 108 -3.04 10.02 -10.88
N ALA A 109 -2.19 9.50 -10.01
CA ALA A 109 -2.64 8.92 -8.75
C ALA A 109 -3.28 9.98 -7.84
N ASP A 110 -4.48 9.68 -7.33
CA ASP A 110 -5.27 10.59 -6.50
C ASP A 110 -4.85 10.54 -5.02
N TYR A 111 -4.25 9.44 -4.56
CA TYR A 111 -3.81 9.25 -3.18
C TYR A 111 -2.68 8.22 -3.09
N ILE A 112 -2.00 8.21 -1.95
CA ILE A 112 -0.97 7.23 -1.63
C ILE A 112 -1.42 6.42 -0.41
N VAL A 113 -1.28 5.08 -0.48
CA VAL A 113 -1.38 4.20 0.70
C VAL A 113 0.02 3.70 1.02
N THR A 114 0.47 3.88 2.27
CA THR A 114 1.83 3.46 2.60
C THR A 114 1.90 1.96 2.94
N GLN A 115 3.07 1.37 2.73
CA GLN A 115 3.43 0.11 3.39
C GLN A 115 3.26 0.26 4.90
N MET A 116 3.00 -0.87 5.60
CA MET A 116 2.95 -0.86 7.06
C MET A 116 4.26 -0.38 7.66
N PHE A 117 4.17 0.29 8.78
CA PHE A 117 5.30 0.76 9.59
C PHE A 117 4.92 0.68 11.07
N PHE A 118 5.91 0.70 11.96
CA PHE A 118 5.72 0.56 13.41
C PHE A 118 6.24 1.76 14.20
N ASP A 119 6.77 2.77 13.51
CA ASP A 119 7.28 4.03 14.05
C ASP A 119 6.66 5.20 13.27
N ASN A 120 5.86 6.03 13.94
CA ASN A 120 5.17 7.15 13.31
C ASN A 120 6.14 8.25 12.83
N GLU A 121 7.31 8.41 13.44
CA GLU A 121 8.31 9.39 12.99
C GLU A 121 8.82 9.08 11.58
N LYS A 122 8.93 7.80 11.21
CA LYS A 122 9.27 7.40 9.85
C LYS A 122 8.19 7.83 8.84
N PHE A 123 6.92 7.71 9.23
CA PHE A 123 5.80 8.17 8.40
C PHE A 123 5.81 9.70 8.28
N PHE A 124 5.99 10.45 9.37
CA PHE A 124 6.04 11.91 9.31
C PHE A 124 7.21 12.41 8.45
N SER A 125 8.39 11.84 8.64
CA SER A 125 9.56 12.13 7.80
C SER A 125 9.31 11.80 6.32
N PHE A 126 8.61 10.70 6.02
CA PHE A 126 8.22 10.37 4.66
C PHE A 126 7.24 11.39 4.07
N VAL A 127 6.23 11.83 4.83
CA VAL A 127 5.30 12.89 4.39
C VAL A 127 6.06 14.17 4.08
N ASP A 128 6.98 14.59 4.95
CA ASP A 128 7.79 15.80 4.71
C ASP A 128 8.61 15.71 3.43
N ARG A 129 9.24 14.55 3.17
CA ARG A 129 9.97 14.30 1.92
C ARG A 129 9.04 14.33 0.71
N CYS A 130 7.84 13.75 0.80
CA CYS A 130 6.84 13.82 -0.26
C CYS A 130 6.45 15.27 -0.57
N ARG A 131 6.19 16.08 0.46
CA ARG A 131 5.84 17.50 0.29
C ARG A 131 6.98 18.31 -0.31
N ALA A 132 8.21 18.06 0.12
CA ALA A 132 9.41 18.68 -0.45
C ALA A 132 9.63 18.30 -1.94
N ALA A 133 9.23 17.08 -2.33
CA ALA A 133 9.24 16.61 -3.72
C ALA A 133 8.05 17.13 -4.56
N GLY A 134 7.15 17.95 -4.00
CA GLY A 134 5.98 18.48 -4.69
C GLY A 134 4.82 17.48 -4.82
N ILE A 135 4.80 16.42 -4.03
CA ILE A 135 3.66 15.51 -3.93
C ILE A 135 2.63 16.11 -2.97
N THR A 136 1.44 16.44 -3.46
CA THR A 136 0.39 17.13 -2.70
C THR A 136 -0.82 16.25 -2.39
N VAL A 137 -0.96 15.12 -3.06
CA VAL A 137 -2.09 14.19 -2.86
C VAL A 137 -2.15 13.68 -1.40
N PRO A 138 -3.32 13.24 -0.92
CA PRO A 138 -3.47 12.61 0.39
C PRO A 138 -2.55 11.39 0.55
N ILE A 139 -1.95 11.26 1.74
CA ILE A 139 -1.11 10.11 2.11
C ILE A 139 -1.81 9.39 3.26
N VAL A 140 -2.24 8.16 2.99
CA VAL A 140 -2.94 7.30 3.94
C VAL A 140 -1.93 6.37 4.61
N PRO A 141 -1.69 6.48 5.92
CA PRO A 141 -0.79 5.59 6.64
C PRO A 141 -1.34 4.16 6.67
N GLY A 142 -0.49 3.19 6.39
CA GLY A 142 -0.77 1.78 6.51
C GLY A 142 -0.30 1.23 7.85
N LEU A 143 -1.17 0.64 8.65
CA LEU A 143 -0.84 0.07 9.94
C LEU A 143 -1.21 -1.42 10.01
N LYS A 144 -0.50 -2.15 10.85
CA LYS A 144 -0.76 -3.56 11.10
C LYS A 144 -0.53 -3.90 12.58
N PRO A 145 -1.56 -4.37 13.32
CA PRO A 145 -1.32 -4.91 14.65
C PRO A 145 -0.55 -6.25 14.56
N ILE A 146 0.54 -6.37 15.33
CA ILE A 146 1.27 -7.64 15.49
C ILE A 146 0.39 -8.58 16.31
N SER A 147 0.28 -9.84 15.92
CA SER A 147 -0.58 -10.82 16.57
C SER A 147 0.12 -12.13 16.95
N LYS A 148 1.38 -12.28 16.55
CA LYS A 148 2.21 -13.47 16.84
C LYS A 148 3.66 -13.08 16.99
N ALA A 149 4.38 -13.72 17.91
CA ALA A 149 5.81 -13.47 18.14
C ALA A 149 6.66 -13.73 16.87
N SER A 150 6.29 -14.71 16.04
CA SER A 150 6.99 -15.01 14.78
C SER A 150 6.98 -13.85 13.78
N GLN A 151 6.09 -12.88 13.93
CA GLN A 151 6.02 -11.70 13.06
C GLN A 151 7.20 -10.74 13.30
N LEU A 152 7.88 -10.79 14.44
CA LEU A 152 9.10 -10.02 14.67
C LEU A 152 10.23 -10.32 13.67
N THR A 153 10.27 -11.54 13.13
CA THR A 153 11.23 -11.92 12.10
C THR A 153 10.62 -11.97 10.70
N LEU A 154 9.35 -12.31 10.61
CA LEU A 154 8.66 -12.45 9.33
C LEU A 154 8.46 -11.10 8.64
N LEU A 155 7.94 -10.09 9.37
CA LEU A 155 7.61 -8.80 8.77
C LEU A 155 8.83 -8.06 8.23
N PRO A 156 9.94 -7.92 8.99
CA PRO A 156 11.16 -7.32 8.45
C PRO A 156 11.71 -8.07 7.23
N ARG A 157 11.69 -9.39 7.26
CA ARG A 157 12.22 -10.21 6.17
C ARG A 157 11.41 -10.12 4.88
N VAL A 158 10.07 -10.03 4.99
CA VAL A 158 9.18 -10.09 3.82
C VAL A 158 8.84 -8.70 3.31
N PHE A 159 8.61 -7.74 4.21
CA PHE A 159 8.14 -6.41 3.87
C PHE A 159 9.21 -5.32 4.04
N HIS A 160 10.43 -5.70 4.48
CA HIS A 160 11.56 -4.78 4.66
C HIS A 160 11.22 -3.59 5.56
N VAL A 161 10.49 -3.86 6.64
CA VAL A 161 10.05 -2.87 7.64
C VAL A 161 10.81 -3.06 8.95
N ASP A 162 11.11 -1.98 9.64
CA ASP A 162 11.74 -2.01 10.95
C ASP A 162 10.68 -2.11 12.06
N ILE A 163 11.00 -2.89 13.08
CA ILE A 163 10.18 -2.96 14.31
C ILE A 163 10.95 -2.27 15.43
N PRO A 164 10.39 -1.22 16.07
CA PRO A 164 11.06 -0.49 17.15
C PRO A 164 11.45 -1.41 18.32
N ASP A 165 12.64 -1.17 18.88
CA ASP A 165 13.18 -1.96 20.00
C ASP A 165 12.21 -2.02 21.20
N MET A 166 11.50 -0.95 21.49
CA MET A 166 10.47 -0.94 22.54
C MET A 166 9.38 -1.96 22.29
N LEU A 167 8.86 -2.06 21.06
CA LEU A 167 7.84 -3.04 20.68
C LEU A 167 8.40 -4.47 20.75
N VAL A 168 9.63 -4.67 20.27
CA VAL A 168 10.32 -5.97 20.35
C VAL A 168 10.44 -6.42 21.81
N ARG A 169 10.89 -5.54 22.71
CA ARG A 169 11.04 -5.85 24.14
C ARG A 169 9.73 -6.24 24.80
N GLU A 170 8.63 -5.56 24.47
CA GLU A 170 7.32 -5.90 25.04
C GLU A 170 6.82 -7.25 24.52
N ILE A 171 6.98 -7.54 23.23
CA ILE A 171 6.56 -8.83 22.65
C ILE A 171 7.40 -9.99 23.18
N VAL A 172 8.71 -9.84 23.37
CA VAL A 172 9.59 -10.90 23.89
C VAL A 172 9.26 -11.29 25.34
N LYS A 173 8.65 -10.39 26.13
CA LYS A 173 8.17 -10.70 27.50
C LYS A 173 6.90 -11.55 27.50
N CYS A 174 6.17 -11.62 26.40
CA CYS A 174 4.91 -12.35 26.29
C CYS A 174 5.14 -13.86 26.38
N LYS A 175 4.23 -14.56 27.10
CA LYS A 175 4.29 -16.01 27.28
C LYS A 175 3.63 -16.77 26.14
N ASP A 176 2.70 -16.15 25.43
CA ASP A 176 1.91 -16.75 24.36
C ASP A 176 1.44 -15.68 23.34
N ASP A 177 0.89 -16.15 22.22
CA ASP A 177 0.41 -15.28 21.16
C ASP A 177 -0.82 -14.43 21.57
N SER A 178 -1.56 -14.80 22.62
CA SER A 178 -2.68 -13.99 23.13
C SER A 178 -2.16 -12.70 23.75
N GLN A 179 -1.08 -12.78 24.53
CA GLN A 179 -0.41 -11.61 25.09
C GLN A 179 0.24 -10.77 23.99
N VAL A 180 0.89 -11.41 23.02
CA VAL A 180 1.47 -10.71 21.84
C VAL A 180 0.39 -9.95 21.08
N LYS A 181 -0.77 -10.57 20.86
CA LYS A 181 -1.91 -9.93 20.20
C LYS A 181 -2.36 -8.68 20.94
N GLN A 182 -2.42 -8.71 22.27
CA GLN A 182 -2.80 -7.55 23.07
C GLN A 182 -1.77 -6.41 22.94
N VAL A 183 -0.47 -6.71 23.09
CA VAL A 183 0.60 -5.73 22.88
C VAL A 183 0.52 -5.10 21.49
N GLY A 184 0.27 -5.89 20.45
CA GLY A 184 0.14 -5.38 19.09
C GLY A 184 -1.10 -4.50 18.89
N ILE A 185 -2.23 -4.81 19.54
CA ILE A 185 -3.42 -3.95 19.54
C ILE A 185 -3.13 -2.63 20.24
N ASP A 186 -2.52 -2.65 21.42
CA ASP A 186 -2.23 -1.47 22.20
C ASP A 186 -1.25 -0.53 21.44
N TRP A 187 -0.20 -1.10 20.85
CA TRP A 187 0.74 -0.37 20.02
C TRP A 187 0.08 0.28 18.80
N CYS A 188 -0.68 -0.51 18.04
CA CYS A 188 -1.36 -0.02 16.83
C CYS A 188 -2.43 1.03 17.18
N THR A 189 -3.10 0.90 18.34
CA THR A 189 -4.04 1.91 18.84
C THR A 189 -3.32 3.23 19.17
N ALA A 190 -2.19 3.17 19.88
CA ALA A 190 -1.39 4.34 20.19
C ALA A 190 -0.89 5.06 18.92
N GLN A 191 -0.35 4.30 17.95
CA GLN A 191 0.03 4.85 16.63
C GLN A 191 -1.17 5.53 15.93
N SER A 192 -2.33 4.87 15.93
CA SER A 192 -3.53 5.38 15.26
C SER A 192 -4.03 6.68 15.89
N LEU A 193 -4.04 6.78 17.21
CA LEU A 193 -4.45 7.98 17.93
C LEU A 193 -3.52 9.16 17.66
N GLU A 194 -2.21 8.92 17.65
CA GLU A 194 -1.23 9.95 17.31
C GLU A 194 -1.38 10.43 15.86
N LEU A 195 -1.49 9.51 14.89
CA LEU A 195 -1.71 9.84 13.49
C LEU A 195 -2.99 10.66 13.30
N LYS A 196 -4.08 10.26 13.96
CA LYS A 196 -5.34 10.99 13.94
C LYS A 196 -5.20 12.40 14.52
N ALA A 197 -4.48 12.54 15.64
CA ALA A 197 -4.21 13.85 16.26
C ALA A 197 -3.36 14.76 15.35
N LYS A 198 -2.51 14.18 14.50
CA LYS A 198 -1.71 14.89 13.49
C LYS A 198 -2.48 15.17 12.19
N GLY A 199 -3.75 14.79 12.11
CA GLY A 199 -4.64 15.16 11.01
C GLY A 199 -4.46 14.33 9.73
N VAL A 200 -4.05 13.07 9.82
CA VAL A 200 -4.04 12.20 8.63
C VAL A 200 -5.45 12.03 8.07
N PRO A 201 -5.62 11.89 6.72
CA PRO A 201 -6.95 11.86 6.09
C PRO A 201 -7.76 10.62 6.46
N SER A 202 -7.10 9.49 6.59
CA SER A 202 -7.65 8.19 7.03
C SER A 202 -6.52 7.26 7.41
N ILE A 203 -6.83 6.05 7.93
CA ILE A 203 -5.84 5.01 8.25
C ILE A 203 -6.24 3.74 7.54
N HIS A 204 -5.30 3.12 6.83
CA HIS A 204 -5.44 1.81 6.23
C HIS A 204 -4.91 0.73 7.19
N TYR A 205 -5.71 -0.30 7.47
CA TYR A 205 -5.29 -1.40 8.34
C TYR A 205 -5.09 -2.69 7.54
N TYR A 206 -3.86 -3.22 7.56
CA TYR A 206 -3.53 -4.52 7.01
C TYR A 206 -3.95 -5.64 7.96
N SER A 207 -5.10 -6.25 7.74
CA SER A 207 -5.62 -7.29 8.64
C SER A 207 -4.84 -8.60 8.53
N LEU A 208 -4.48 -9.03 7.31
CA LEU A 208 -3.83 -10.33 7.03
C LEU A 208 -4.41 -11.46 7.91
N MET A 209 -5.72 -11.61 7.91
CA MET A 209 -6.53 -12.54 8.73
C MET A 209 -6.68 -12.18 10.23
N ALA A 210 -6.02 -11.14 10.74
CA ALA A 210 -6.17 -10.67 12.12
C ALA A 210 -7.33 -9.65 12.26
N VAL A 211 -8.52 -9.99 11.75
CA VAL A 211 -9.70 -9.11 11.69
C VAL A 211 -10.10 -8.61 13.07
N ASP A 212 -10.12 -9.49 14.08
CA ASP A 212 -10.47 -9.11 15.46
C ASP A 212 -9.53 -8.04 16.03
N SER A 213 -8.21 -8.14 15.75
CA SER A 213 -7.24 -7.15 16.22
C SER A 213 -7.51 -5.79 15.60
N VAL A 214 -7.76 -5.75 14.29
CA VAL A 214 -8.10 -4.51 13.58
C VAL A 214 -9.41 -3.93 14.09
N TYR A 215 -10.41 -4.77 14.33
CA TYR A 215 -11.69 -4.32 14.91
C TYR A 215 -11.52 -3.67 16.28
N GLN A 216 -10.70 -4.26 17.16
CA GLN A 216 -10.45 -3.69 18.49
C GLN A 216 -9.71 -2.35 18.40
N VAL A 217 -8.69 -2.25 17.54
CA VAL A 217 -8.00 -0.99 17.26
C VAL A 217 -8.99 0.07 16.76
N ALA A 218 -9.75 -0.24 15.70
CA ALA A 218 -10.70 0.70 15.10
C ALA A 218 -11.74 1.19 16.12
N LYS A 219 -12.31 0.27 16.93
CA LYS A 219 -13.25 0.63 17.98
C LYS A 219 -12.67 1.56 19.06
N SER A 220 -11.36 1.48 19.28
CA SER A 220 -10.68 2.35 20.27
C SER A 220 -10.31 3.73 19.70
N VAL A 221 -10.28 3.87 18.36
CA VAL A 221 -9.84 5.08 17.65
C VAL A 221 -11.03 5.89 17.13
N TYR A 222 -12.11 5.21 16.76
CA TYR A 222 -13.33 5.77 16.15
C TYR A 222 -14.58 5.47 16.96
#